data_1a8ba67143eb7d4aaf479eee45dc5b95
#
_entry.id   1a8ba67143eb7d4aaf479eee45dc5b95
#
_cell.length_a   1.000
_cell.length_b   1.000
_cell.length_c   1.000
_cell.angle_alpha   90.00
_cell.angle_beta   90.00
_cell.angle_gamma   90.00
#
_symmetry.space_group_name_H-M   'P 1'
#
loop_
_entity.id
_entity.type
_entity.pdbx_description
1 polymer ?
#
loop_
_entity_poly.entity_id
_entity_poly.type
_entity_poly.pdbx_seq_one_letter_code
_entity_poly.pdbx_strand_id
1 'polypeptide(L)'
;AHAAALGAPMAAPTVSLWAFAIIGLGALGCVGGGFVSRRLGSRPVALTQLSLSGLCCVLSPLCFALPTPAFLAFLLFWGIVVVGDSPQFAALVAQESPPAQVGSIVTLVNAIGFAITVVSIQLLDALAGALPAPYVMAVLAAGPIIGVAWAGAGGWRPAPR
;
A
#
# COMPACT_ATOMS: atom_id res chain seq x y z
N ALA A 1 10.27 10.69 -13.51
CA ALA A 1 10.18 12.00 -12.82
C ALA A 1 11.41 12.23 -11.92
N HIS A 2 11.68 11.39 -10.87
CA HIS A 2 12.75 11.62 -9.89
C HIS A 2 14.15 11.71 -10.53
N ALA A 3 14.57 10.72 -11.31
CA ALA A 3 15.89 10.72 -11.96
C ALA A 3 16.03 11.86 -12.98
N ALA A 4 14.96 12.25 -13.64
CA ALA A 4 14.95 13.41 -14.54
C ALA A 4 15.10 14.73 -13.76
N ALA A 5 14.51 14.85 -12.58
CA ALA A 5 14.66 16.01 -11.71
C ALA A 5 16.11 16.19 -11.20
N LEU A 6 16.87 15.10 -11.07
CA LEU A 6 18.29 15.10 -10.72
C LEU A 6 19.23 15.23 -11.92
N GLY A 7 18.70 15.48 -13.12
CA GLY A 7 19.50 15.64 -14.34
C GLY A 7 20.05 14.34 -14.95
N ALA A 8 19.64 13.17 -14.45
CA ALA A 8 20.07 11.87 -14.93
C ALA A 8 18.86 10.97 -15.29
N PRO A 9 18.18 11.23 -16.44
CA PRO A 9 17.01 10.46 -16.82
C PRO A 9 17.36 8.99 -17.04
N MET A 10 16.57 8.08 -16.43
CA MET A 10 16.74 6.63 -16.62
C MET A 10 16.05 6.20 -17.91
N ALA A 11 16.66 5.24 -18.61
CA ALA A 11 16.04 4.63 -19.78
C ALA A 11 14.72 3.90 -19.42
N ALA A 12 13.74 3.93 -20.31
CA ALA A 12 12.44 3.30 -20.08
C ALA A 12 12.52 1.83 -19.64
N PRO A 13 13.37 0.95 -20.21
CA PRO A 13 13.51 -0.43 -19.75
C PRO A 13 13.99 -0.54 -18.30
N THR A 14 14.88 0.35 -17.87
CA THR A 14 15.41 0.40 -16.50
C THR A 14 14.30 0.80 -15.51
N VAL A 15 13.46 1.77 -15.87
CA VAL A 15 12.31 2.18 -15.05
C VAL A 15 11.33 1.01 -14.88
N SER A 16 11.03 0.29 -15.97
CA SER A 16 10.14 -0.86 -15.94
C SER A 16 10.71 -1.99 -15.07
N LEU A 17 12.02 -2.24 -15.14
CA LEU A 17 12.69 -3.25 -14.31
C LEU A 17 12.59 -2.90 -12.82
N TRP A 18 12.82 -1.63 -12.45
CA TRP A 18 12.66 -1.19 -11.07
C TRP A 18 11.21 -1.27 -10.60
N ALA A 19 10.25 -0.89 -11.44
CA ALA A 19 8.82 -1.03 -11.11
C ALA A 19 8.47 -2.51 -10.86
N PHE A 20 8.95 -3.42 -11.72
CA PHE A 20 8.78 -4.86 -11.53
C PHE A 20 9.42 -5.35 -10.22
N ALA A 21 10.64 -4.90 -9.91
CA ALA A 21 11.34 -5.29 -8.68
C ALA A 21 10.59 -4.79 -7.42
N ILE A 22 10.10 -3.55 -7.43
CA ILE A 22 9.33 -2.96 -6.31
C ILE A 22 8.05 -3.77 -6.06
N ILE A 23 7.29 -4.08 -7.11
CA ILE A 23 6.05 -4.86 -6.98
C ILE A 23 6.37 -6.31 -6.59
N GLY A 24 7.39 -6.92 -7.22
CA GLY A 24 7.81 -8.30 -6.96
C GLY A 24 8.29 -8.51 -5.53
N LEU A 25 9.05 -7.57 -4.96
CA LEU A 25 9.45 -7.61 -3.55
C LEU A 25 8.26 -7.49 -2.59
N GLY A 26 7.13 -6.98 -3.02
CA GLY A 26 5.88 -7.01 -2.27
C GLY A 26 5.45 -8.42 -1.87
N ALA A 27 5.83 -9.45 -2.65
CA ALA A 27 5.62 -10.84 -2.28
C ALA A 27 6.28 -11.21 -0.94
N LEU A 28 7.45 -10.62 -0.61
CA LEU A 28 8.10 -10.80 0.68
C LEU A 28 7.24 -10.20 1.81
N GLY A 29 6.59 -9.07 1.56
CA GLY A 29 5.63 -8.46 2.49
C GLY A 29 4.43 -9.37 2.77
N CYS A 30 3.88 -10.00 1.71
CA CYS A 30 2.77 -10.97 1.84
C CYS A 30 3.20 -12.19 2.66
N VAL A 31 4.32 -12.82 2.30
CA VAL A 31 4.82 -14.03 2.97
C VAL A 31 5.23 -13.71 4.41
N GLY A 32 6.02 -12.66 4.63
CA GLY A 32 6.45 -12.23 5.95
C GLY A 32 5.28 -11.83 6.85
N GLY A 33 4.34 -11.03 6.33
CA GLY A 33 3.11 -10.66 7.01
C GLY A 33 2.29 -11.89 7.38
N GLY A 34 2.18 -12.89 6.48
CA GLY A 34 1.52 -14.16 6.74
C GLY A 34 2.15 -14.96 7.88
N PHE A 35 3.49 -15.02 7.95
CA PHE A 35 4.18 -15.68 9.06
C PHE A 35 3.96 -14.95 10.38
N VAL A 36 4.07 -13.63 10.40
CA VAL A 36 3.87 -12.82 11.60
C VAL A 36 2.42 -12.90 12.08
N SER A 37 1.45 -12.88 11.17
CA SER A 37 0.02 -12.94 11.50
C SER A 37 -0.40 -14.27 12.12
N ARG A 38 0.33 -15.35 11.87
CA ARG A 38 0.09 -16.65 12.54
C ARG A 38 0.36 -16.59 14.04
N ARG A 39 1.19 -15.68 14.51
CA ARG A 39 1.54 -15.51 15.94
C ARG A 39 0.79 -14.35 16.58
N LEU A 40 0.69 -13.23 15.89
CA LEU A 40 0.12 -11.99 16.43
C LEU A 40 -1.34 -11.76 16.02
N GLY A 41 -1.85 -12.54 15.06
CA GLY A 41 -3.15 -12.30 14.42
C GLY A 41 -3.05 -11.36 13.22
N SER A 42 -4.03 -11.45 12.30
CA SER A 42 -4.01 -10.64 11.07
C SER A 42 -4.27 -9.15 11.32
N ARG A 43 -5.05 -8.80 12.35
CA ARG A 43 -5.43 -7.41 12.65
C ARG A 43 -4.24 -6.50 12.98
N PRO A 44 -3.36 -6.81 13.97
CA PRO A 44 -2.23 -5.94 14.27
C PRO A 44 -1.24 -5.86 13.10
N VAL A 45 -1.05 -6.97 12.35
CA VAL A 45 -0.17 -6.96 11.18
C VAL A 45 -0.73 -6.07 10.08
N ALA A 46 -2.02 -6.16 9.76
CA ALA A 46 -2.68 -5.30 8.77
C ALA A 46 -2.56 -3.81 9.16
N LEU A 47 -2.85 -3.47 10.42
CA LEU A 47 -2.76 -2.09 10.90
C LEU A 47 -1.32 -1.56 10.88
N THR A 48 -0.34 -2.38 11.23
CA THR A 48 1.08 -1.99 11.17
C THR A 48 1.51 -1.72 9.72
N GLN A 49 1.18 -2.61 8.78
CA GLN A 49 1.51 -2.43 7.38
C GLN A 49 0.80 -1.22 6.78
N LEU A 50 -0.49 -1.02 7.07
CA LEU A 50 -1.26 0.15 6.65
C LEU A 50 -0.66 1.45 7.22
N SER A 51 -0.27 1.47 8.50
CA SER A 51 0.36 2.64 9.13
C SER A 51 1.72 2.95 8.52
N LEU A 52 2.55 1.93 8.27
CA LEU A 52 3.86 2.10 7.62
C LEU A 52 3.71 2.58 6.18
N SER A 53 2.74 2.05 5.44
CA SER A 53 2.44 2.51 4.08
C SER A 53 1.99 3.98 4.08
N GLY A 54 1.10 4.37 5.00
CA GLY A 54 0.68 5.76 5.17
C GLY A 54 1.85 6.68 5.53
N LEU A 55 2.76 6.23 6.41
CA LEU A 55 3.98 6.97 6.74
C LEU A 55 4.88 7.15 5.52
N CYS A 56 5.05 6.11 4.70
CA CYS A 56 5.80 6.22 3.45
C CYS A 56 5.17 7.24 2.49
N CYS A 57 3.84 7.29 2.38
CA CYS A 57 3.15 8.30 1.58
C CYS A 57 3.46 9.72 2.08
N VAL A 58 3.40 9.95 3.39
CA VAL A 58 3.69 11.27 4.00
C VAL A 58 5.15 11.66 3.84
N LEU A 59 6.08 10.69 3.96
CA LEU A 59 7.52 10.93 3.82
C LEU A 59 7.97 11.02 2.35
N SER A 60 7.14 10.66 1.39
CA SER A 60 7.53 10.62 -0.02
C SER A 60 8.11 11.94 -0.55
N PRO A 61 7.60 13.15 -0.16
CA PRO A 61 8.21 14.40 -0.60
C PRO A 61 9.66 14.59 -0.10
N LEU A 62 9.95 14.18 1.13
CA LEU A 62 11.29 14.24 1.71
C LEU A 62 12.23 13.23 1.03
N CYS A 63 11.74 12.01 0.82
CA CYS A 63 12.51 10.96 0.17
C CYS A 63 12.79 11.28 -1.31
N PHE A 64 11.95 12.09 -1.95
CA PHE A 64 12.18 12.55 -3.32
C PHE A 64 13.41 13.45 -3.46
N ALA A 65 13.88 14.08 -2.40
CA ALA A 65 15.11 14.87 -2.38
C ALA A 65 16.39 14.01 -2.22
N LEU A 66 16.26 12.71 -1.93
CA LEU A 66 17.40 11.81 -1.72
C LEU A 66 18.09 11.46 -3.05
N PRO A 67 19.37 11.03 -3.01
CA PRO A 67 20.04 10.46 -4.18
C PRO A 67 19.27 9.24 -4.71
N THR A 68 19.35 9.02 -6.03
CA THR A 68 18.59 7.95 -6.71
C THR A 68 18.70 6.56 -6.03
N PRO A 69 19.88 6.07 -5.59
CA PRO A 69 19.96 4.77 -4.92
C PRO A 69 19.16 4.72 -3.61
N ALA A 70 19.20 5.79 -2.81
CA ALA A 70 18.48 5.86 -1.55
C ALA A 70 16.95 5.96 -1.78
N PHE A 71 16.55 6.71 -2.79
CA PHE A 71 15.14 6.78 -3.19
C PHE A 71 14.62 5.43 -3.70
N LEU A 72 15.40 4.69 -4.49
CA LEU A 72 15.04 3.34 -4.92
C LEU A 72 14.93 2.37 -3.75
N ALA A 73 15.84 2.43 -2.78
CA ALA A 73 15.76 1.61 -1.56
C ALA A 73 14.49 1.92 -0.76
N PHE A 74 14.11 3.20 -0.65
CA PHE A 74 12.85 3.61 -0.05
C PHE A 74 11.64 3.03 -0.80
N LEU A 75 11.63 3.07 -2.13
CA LEU A 75 10.54 2.50 -2.94
C LEU A 75 10.45 0.97 -2.80
N LEU A 76 11.58 0.26 -2.72
CA LEU A 76 11.61 -1.18 -2.49
C LEU A 76 11.01 -1.53 -1.12
N PHE A 77 11.40 -0.81 -0.07
CA PHE A 77 10.81 -0.96 1.26
C PHE A 77 9.30 -0.68 1.24
N TRP A 78 8.89 0.42 0.61
CA TRP A 78 7.47 0.76 0.49
C TRP A 78 6.68 -0.30 -0.28
N GLY A 79 7.25 -0.87 -1.36
CA GLY A 79 6.65 -1.98 -2.10
C GLY A 79 6.36 -3.20 -1.23
N ILE A 80 7.31 -3.57 -0.34
CA ILE A 80 7.13 -4.68 0.62
C ILE A 80 5.95 -4.39 1.56
N VAL A 81 5.85 -3.17 2.05
CA VAL A 81 4.84 -2.80 3.06
C VAL A 81 3.45 -2.66 2.44
N VAL A 82 3.34 -1.97 1.30
CA VAL A 82 2.05 -1.67 0.67
C VAL A 82 1.36 -2.90 0.09
N VAL A 83 2.13 -3.86 -0.45
CA VAL A 83 1.55 -5.09 -1.03
C VAL A 83 1.19 -6.09 0.06
N GLY A 84 1.94 -6.08 1.17
CA GLY A 84 1.79 -7.03 2.27
C GLY A 84 0.50 -6.87 3.08
N ASP A 85 -0.18 -5.74 3.04
CA ASP A 85 -1.41 -5.49 3.81
C ASP A 85 -2.63 -6.21 3.21
N SER A 86 -2.71 -6.31 1.88
CA SER A 86 -3.87 -6.85 1.17
C SER A 86 -4.25 -8.27 1.58
N PRO A 87 -3.31 -9.26 1.71
CA PRO A 87 -3.64 -10.59 2.20
C PRO A 87 -4.16 -10.60 3.63
N GLN A 88 -3.69 -9.66 4.47
CA GLN A 88 -4.14 -9.56 5.86
C GLN A 88 -5.58 -9.06 5.94
N PHE A 89 -5.96 -8.08 5.14
CA PHE A 89 -7.35 -7.63 5.05
C PHE A 89 -8.27 -8.70 4.49
N ALA A 90 -7.85 -9.43 3.45
CA ALA A 90 -8.61 -10.55 2.92
C ALA A 90 -8.83 -11.66 3.98
N ALA A 91 -7.79 -11.98 4.76
CA ALA A 91 -7.90 -12.94 5.86
C ALA A 91 -8.86 -12.47 6.96
N LEU A 92 -8.86 -11.19 7.30
CA LEU A 92 -9.78 -10.60 8.28
C LEU A 92 -11.23 -10.66 7.79
N VAL A 93 -11.48 -10.28 6.54
CA VAL A 93 -12.81 -10.38 5.92
C VAL A 93 -13.29 -11.84 5.95
N ALA A 94 -12.42 -12.80 5.63
CA ALA A 94 -12.77 -14.22 5.67
C ALA A 94 -13.10 -14.69 7.09
N GLN A 95 -12.36 -14.24 8.12
CA GLN A 95 -12.57 -14.61 9.52
C GLN A 95 -13.89 -14.07 10.09
N GLU A 96 -14.31 -12.90 9.65
CA GLU A 96 -15.55 -12.23 10.11
C GLU A 96 -16.78 -12.62 9.25
N SER A 97 -16.60 -13.37 8.17
CA SER A 97 -17.68 -13.75 7.26
C SER A 97 -18.34 -15.08 7.65
N PRO A 98 -19.68 -15.22 7.47
CA PRO A 98 -20.35 -16.50 7.63
C PRO A 98 -19.73 -17.59 6.72
N PRO A 99 -19.48 -18.81 7.21
CA PRO A 99 -18.78 -19.87 6.45
C PRO A 99 -19.38 -20.17 5.06
N ALA A 100 -20.70 -20.08 4.93
CA ALA A 100 -21.40 -20.32 3.66
C ALA A 100 -21.20 -19.20 2.62
N GLN A 101 -20.74 -18.02 3.02
CA GLN A 101 -20.67 -16.82 2.16
C GLN A 101 -19.24 -16.22 2.05
N VAL A 102 -18.25 -16.83 2.69
CA VAL A 102 -16.86 -16.31 2.72
C VAL A 102 -16.34 -15.96 1.32
N GLY A 103 -16.51 -16.86 0.35
CA GLY A 103 -16.02 -16.64 -1.01
C GLY A 103 -16.66 -15.43 -1.66
N SER A 104 -17.98 -15.30 -1.57
CA SER A 104 -18.73 -14.18 -2.18
C SER A 104 -18.35 -12.83 -1.53
N ILE A 105 -18.24 -12.80 -0.20
CA ILE A 105 -17.92 -11.58 0.54
C ILE A 105 -16.49 -11.13 0.24
N VAL A 106 -15.52 -12.04 0.28
CA VAL A 106 -14.12 -11.72 -0.05
C VAL A 106 -13.99 -11.23 -1.48
N THR A 107 -14.70 -11.87 -2.43
CA THR A 107 -14.70 -11.44 -3.84
C THR A 107 -15.30 -10.05 -4.00
N LEU A 108 -16.41 -9.78 -3.34
CA LEU A 108 -17.06 -8.46 -3.39
C LEU A 108 -16.16 -7.36 -2.81
N VAL A 109 -15.57 -7.60 -1.64
CA VAL A 109 -14.66 -6.64 -1.00
C VAL A 109 -13.43 -6.37 -1.88
N ASN A 110 -12.85 -7.42 -2.47
CA ASN A 110 -11.73 -7.26 -3.39
C ASN A 110 -12.14 -6.48 -4.66
N ALA A 111 -13.31 -6.76 -5.23
CA ALA A 111 -13.81 -6.02 -6.39
C ALA A 111 -13.98 -4.52 -6.10
N ILE A 112 -14.53 -4.18 -4.92
CA ILE A 112 -14.64 -2.78 -4.47
C ILE A 112 -13.25 -2.17 -4.30
N GLY A 113 -12.31 -2.90 -3.68
CA GLY A 113 -10.92 -2.45 -3.50
C GLY A 113 -10.22 -2.15 -4.84
N PHE A 114 -10.38 -3.02 -5.83
CA PHE A 114 -9.84 -2.79 -7.18
C PHE A 114 -10.51 -1.60 -7.88
N ALA A 115 -11.82 -1.41 -7.72
CA ALA A 115 -12.52 -0.24 -8.26
C ALA A 115 -11.97 1.06 -7.66
N ILE A 116 -11.75 1.11 -6.34
CA ILE A 116 -11.12 2.25 -5.66
C ILE A 116 -9.69 2.46 -6.18
N THR A 117 -8.93 1.39 -6.42
CA THR A 117 -7.57 1.47 -6.96
C THR A 117 -7.56 2.11 -8.36
N VAL A 118 -8.50 1.73 -9.24
CA VAL A 118 -8.63 2.33 -10.58
C VAL A 118 -8.90 3.84 -10.47
N VAL A 119 -9.84 4.23 -9.61
CA VAL A 119 -10.14 5.66 -9.37
C VAL A 119 -8.91 6.40 -8.82
N SER A 120 -8.17 5.78 -7.90
CA SER A 120 -6.95 6.37 -7.33
C SER A 120 -5.85 6.56 -8.37
N ILE A 121 -5.67 5.61 -9.30
CA ILE A 121 -4.70 5.73 -10.40
C ILE A 121 -5.09 6.90 -11.33
N GLN A 122 -6.35 7.01 -11.71
CA GLN A 122 -6.84 8.11 -12.55
C GLN A 122 -6.68 9.47 -11.86
N LEU A 123 -6.96 9.52 -10.55
CA LEU A 123 -6.73 10.72 -9.74
C LEU A 123 -5.25 11.12 -9.73
N LEU A 124 -4.33 10.17 -9.51
CA LEU A 124 -2.90 10.44 -9.51
C LEU A 124 -2.41 10.91 -10.88
N ASP A 125 -2.91 10.33 -11.96
CA ASP A 125 -2.55 10.74 -13.33
C ASP A 125 -2.99 12.18 -13.58
N ALA A 126 -4.20 12.54 -13.21
CA ALA A 126 -4.70 13.90 -13.30
C ALA A 126 -3.90 14.90 -12.42
N LEU A 127 -3.53 14.49 -11.21
CA LEU A 127 -2.74 15.30 -10.29
C LEU A 127 -1.27 15.45 -10.72
N ALA A 128 -0.73 14.46 -11.43
CA ALA A 128 0.66 14.51 -11.93
C ALA A 128 0.90 15.68 -12.91
N GLY A 129 -0.15 16.18 -13.57
CA GLY A 129 -0.10 17.39 -14.41
C GLY A 129 -0.27 18.70 -13.63
N ALA A 130 -0.84 18.66 -12.42
CA ALA A 130 -1.22 19.83 -11.62
C ALA A 130 -0.31 20.08 -10.41
N LEU A 131 0.27 19.02 -9.84
CA LEU A 131 1.09 19.10 -8.63
C LEU A 131 2.57 18.81 -8.93
N PRO A 132 3.50 19.39 -8.16
CA PRO A 132 4.90 19.00 -8.21
C PRO A 132 5.06 17.51 -7.88
N ALA A 133 5.88 16.81 -8.65
CA ALA A 133 6.06 15.35 -8.56
C ALA A 133 6.29 14.80 -7.12
N PRO A 134 7.00 15.49 -6.20
CA PRO A 134 7.18 15.01 -4.83
C PRO A 134 5.87 14.85 -4.05
N TYR A 135 4.86 15.67 -4.33
CA TYR A 135 3.61 15.71 -3.57
C TYR A 135 2.52 14.79 -4.09
N VAL A 136 2.64 14.31 -5.34
CA VAL A 136 1.64 13.45 -5.97
C VAL A 136 1.39 12.18 -5.12
N MET A 137 2.46 11.54 -4.64
CA MET A 137 2.35 10.34 -3.81
C MET A 137 1.81 10.61 -2.40
N ALA A 138 2.02 11.82 -1.87
CA ALA A 138 1.54 12.19 -0.54
C ALA A 138 0.00 12.23 -0.47
N VAL A 139 -0.68 12.48 -1.58
CA VAL A 139 -2.15 12.46 -1.66
C VAL A 139 -2.72 11.08 -1.29
N LEU A 140 -2.00 10.00 -1.61
CA LEU A 140 -2.40 8.64 -1.27
C LEU A 140 -2.41 8.37 0.24
N ALA A 141 -1.77 9.20 1.05
CA ALA A 141 -1.79 9.08 2.52
C ALA A 141 -3.21 9.16 3.09
N ALA A 142 -4.15 9.80 2.38
CA ALA A 142 -5.54 9.93 2.82
C ALA A 142 -6.19 8.56 3.11
N GLY A 143 -5.95 7.55 2.28
CA GLY A 143 -6.48 6.20 2.47
C GLY A 143 -6.03 5.55 3.78
N PRO A 144 -4.72 5.36 3.99
CA PRO A 144 -4.18 4.83 5.23
C PRO A 144 -4.56 5.62 6.47
N ILE A 145 -4.57 6.96 6.40
CA ILE A 145 -4.95 7.83 7.53
C ILE A 145 -6.40 7.56 7.94
N ILE A 146 -7.33 7.53 6.97
CA ILE A 146 -8.74 7.23 7.23
C ILE A 146 -8.88 5.83 7.81
N GLY A 147 -8.19 4.83 7.23
CA GLY A 147 -8.26 3.44 7.68
C GLY A 147 -7.75 3.25 9.11
N VAL A 148 -6.61 3.84 9.45
CA VAL A 148 -6.03 3.78 10.80
C VAL A 148 -6.88 4.56 11.81
N ALA A 149 -7.37 5.75 11.46
CA ALA A 149 -8.23 6.55 12.31
C ALA A 149 -9.54 5.81 12.63
N TRP A 150 -10.18 5.20 11.62
CA TRP A 150 -11.39 4.40 11.81
C TRP A 150 -11.15 3.19 12.72
N ALA A 151 -10.07 2.47 12.52
CA ALA A 151 -9.70 1.33 13.36
C ALA A 151 -9.41 1.76 14.82
N GLY A 152 -8.76 2.92 15.04
CA GLY A 152 -8.48 3.49 16.36
C GLY A 152 -9.74 4.01 17.07
N ALA A 153 -10.72 4.54 16.35
CA ALA A 153 -11.99 5.00 16.88
C ALA A 153 -12.94 3.86 17.33
N GLY A 154 -12.47 2.61 17.35
CA GLY A 154 -13.26 1.44 17.76
C GLY A 154 -14.20 0.93 16.66
N GLY A 155 -14.03 1.40 15.43
CA GLY A 155 -14.76 0.90 14.25
C GLY A 155 -14.52 -0.59 14.00
N TRP A 156 -13.43 -1.12 14.52
CA TRP A 156 -13.08 -2.53 14.41
C TRP A 156 -13.41 -3.27 15.72
N ARG A 157 -14.65 -3.61 15.93
CA ARG A 157 -15.05 -4.49 17.04
C ARG A 157 -15.12 -5.92 16.53
N PRO A 158 -14.45 -6.90 17.19
CA PRO A 158 -14.64 -8.31 16.86
C PRO A 158 -16.11 -8.67 17.07
N ALA A 159 -16.67 -9.47 16.16
CA ALA A 159 -18.01 -10.02 16.38
C ALA A 159 -18.05 -10.78 17.70
N PRO A 160 -19.11 -10.68 18.51
CA PRO A 160 -19.29 -11.52 19.70
C PRO A 160 -19.28 -13.00 19.24
N ARG A 161 -18.41 -13.79 19.89
CA ARG A 161 -18.31 -15.22 19.65
C ARG A 161 -19.52 -15.97 20.18
#